data_323352088de1f262e15d50387454e7b0
#
_entry.id   323352088de1f262e15d50387454e7b0
#
_cell.length_a   1.000
_cell.length_b   1.000
_cell.length_c   1.000
_cell.angle_alpha   90.00
_cell.angle_beta   90.00
_cell.angle_gamma   90.00
#
_symmetry.space_group_name_H-M   'P 1'
#
loop_
_entity.id
_entity.type
_entity.pdbx_description
1 polymer ?
#
loop_
_entity_poly.entity_id
_entity_poly.type
_entity_poly.pdbx_seq_one_letter_code
_entity_poly.pdbx_strand_id
1 'polypeptide(L)'
;MTKFPTSLLDRPIAHRGLHNIREGRPENSHAAIEAAIAYGYGIEIDVQLSSDGLPMVFHDYHLDRLTDQKGAIAQHDAERLSRLTLRGGSDTISTLKETLAQISGKVPLLIEIKDQDGGLSNNVGPLEIKVSQVLKNYSGDVAVMSFNPNSIAAFAKNSTDIPVGLVTDRFKAKDWPSIKQSVRSNLRNMTDLERVGACFISHNQKHLQDLKSSVLEK
;
A
#
# COMPACT_ATOMS: atom_id res chain seq x y z
N MET A 1 -21.42 -3.40 0.11
CA MET A 1 -19.99 -3.34 0.47
C MET A 1 -19.37 -4.70 0.22
N THR A 2 -18.21 -4.74 -0.40
CA THR A 2 -17.45 -5.97 -0.61
C THR A 2 -16.98 -6.48 0.76
N LYS A 3 -17.11 -7.78 1.00
CA LYS A 3 -16.72 -8.36 2.30
C LYS A 3 -15.21 -8.44 2.42
N PHE A 4 -14.66 -7.98 3.54
CA PHE A 4 -13.22 -8.13 3.84
C PHE A 4 -12.85 -9.61 3.93
N PRO A 5 -11.76 -10.09 3.31
CA PRO A 5 -11.35 -11.48 3.35
C PRO A 5 -10.96 -11.90 4.77
N THR A 6 -11.59 -12.92 5.31
CA THR A 6 -11.28 -13.42 6.66
C THR A 6 -9.85 -13.97 6.75
N SER A 7 -9.31 -14.47 5.65
CA SER A 7 -7.91 -14.92 5.55
C SER A 7 -6.87 -13.86 5.95
N LEU A 8 -7.20 -12.56 5.78
CA LEU A 8 -6.36 -11.44 6.27
C LEU A 8 -6.43 -11.25 7.79
N LEU A 9 -7.36 -11.92 8.48
CA LEU A 9 -7.51 -11.87 9.94
C LEU A 9 -6.97 -13.13 10.65
N ASP A 10 -6.79 -14.22 9.90
CA ASP A 10 -6.44 -15.51 10.46
C ASP A 10 -4.96 -15.63 10.85
N ARG A 11 -4.11 -14.78 10.28
CA ARG A 11 -2.65 -14.81 10.48
C ARG A 11 -2.06 -13.41 10.53
N PRO A 12 -0.86 -13.25 11.12
CA PRO A 12 -0.15 -11.98 11.04
C PRO A 12 0.08 -11.56 9.59
N ILE A 13 0.02 -10.26 9.34
CA ILE A 13 0.37 -9.65 8.06
C ILE A 13 1.81 -9.12 8.17
N ALA A 14 2.69 -9.61 7.32
CA ALA A 14 4.07 -9.15 7.21
C ALA A 14 4.10 -7.80 6.48
N HIS A 15 4.32 -6.72 7.23
CA HIS A 15 4.40 -5.35 6.73
C HIS A 15 5.62 -5.20 5.80
N ARG A 16 5.37 -4.89 4.52
CA ARG A 16 6.36 -4.85 3.43
C ARG A 16 7.08 -6.19 3.21
N GLY A 17 6.36 -7.30 3.37
CA GLY A 17 6.92 -8.64 3.45
C GLY A 17 7.58 -8.94 4.78
N LEU A 18 8.06 -10.18 4.97
CA LEU A 18 8.81 -10.57 6.18
C LEU A 18 10.28 -10.13 6.06
N HIS A 19 10.46 -8.79 6.00
CA HIS A 19 11.74 -8.16 5.77
C HIS A 19 12.67 -8.25 6.98
N ASN A 20 13.94 -8.48 6.70
CA ASN A 20 15.05 -8.44 7.68
C ASN A 20 16.35 -8.14 6.94
N ILE A 21 16.84 -6.92 7.03
CA ILE A 21 18.07 -6.50 6.33
C ILE A 21 19.30 -7.34 6.75
N ARG A 22 19.38 -7.80 8.01
CA ARG A 22 20.49 -8.62 8.48
C ARG A 22 20.54 -10.00 7.81
N GLU A 23 19.43 -10.43 7.25
CA GLU A 23 19.27 -11.70 6.52
C GLU A 23 19.15 -11.49 5.00
N GLY A 24 19.50 -10.32 4.50
CA GLY A 24 19.48 -10.01 3.08
C GLY A 24 18.07 -9.86 2.49
N ARG A 25 17.06 -9.56 3.33
CA ARG A 25 15.68 -9.36 2.94
C ARG A 25 15.24 -7.90 3.14
N PRO A 26 15.50 -6.99 2.20
CA PRO A 26 14.98 -5.62 2.26
C PRO A 26 13.44 -5.59 2.25
N GLU A 27 12.86 -4.50 2.72
CA GLU A 27 11.42 -4.27 2.63
C GLU A 27 10.93 -4.26 1.17
N ASN A 28 9.72 -4.76 0.91
CA ASN A 28 9.10 -4.85 -0.42
C ASN A 28 9.93 -5.66 -1.44
N SER A 29 10.88 -6.50 -1.00
CA SER A 29 11.73 -7.30 -1.86
C SER A 29 11.16 -8.69 -2.13
N HIS A 30 11.63 -9.34 -3.21
CA HIS A 30 11.29 -10.72 -3.54
C HIS A 30 11.61 -11.66 -2.36
N ALA A 31 12.78 -11.53 -1.73
CA ALA A 31 13.19 -12.36 -0.60
C ALA A 31 12.29 -12.16 0.64
N ALA A 32 11.85 -10.92 0.91
CA ALA A 32 10.94 -10.63 2.01
C ALA A 32 9.54 -11.24 1.78
N ILE A 33 9.06 -11.20 0.54
CA ILE A 33 7.78 -11.81 0.11
C ILE A 33 7.87 -13.33 0.21
N GLU A 34 8.94 -13.93 -0.30
CA GLU A 34 9.16 -15.39 -0.25
C GLU A 34 9.21 -15.89 1.21
N ALA A 35 9.89 -15.16 2.07
CA ALA A 35 9.92 -15.50 3.49
C ALA A 35 8.51 -15.45 4.12
N ALA A 36 7.69 -14.44 3.81
CA ALA A 36 6.32 -14.37 4.30
C ALA A 36 5.47 -15.54 3.81
N ILE A 37 5.60 -15.92 2.53
CA ILE A 37 4.93 -17.10 1.95
C ILE A 37 5.35 -18.37 2.68
N ALA A 38 6.65 -18.57 2.92
CA ALA A 38 7.18 -19.77 3.60
C ALA A 38 6.63 -19.92 5.03
N TYR A 39 6.41 -18.82 5.73
CA TYR A 39 5.78 -18.82 7.07
C TYR A 39 4.24 -18.83 7.00
N GLY A 40 3.64 -18.71 5.82
CA GLY A 40 2.20 -18.62 5.63
C GLY A 40 1.59 -17.36 6.21
N TYR A 41 2.34 -16.27 6.32
CA TYR A 41 1.81 -14.97 6.75
C TYR A 41 1.10 -14.26 5.60
N GLY A 42 0.10 -13.47 5.91
CA GLY A 42 -0.38 -12.45 4.99
C GLY A 42 0.74 -11.47 4.65
N ILE A 43 0.64 -10.81 3.51
CA ILE A 43 1.65 -9.85 3.06
C ILE A 43 1.01 -8.50 2.89
N GLU A 44 1.66 -7.46 3.37
CA GLU A 44 1.37 -6.09 2.97
C GLU A 44 2.52 -5.57 2.11
N ILE A 45 2.18 -4.82 1.05
CA ILE A 45 3.12 -4.15 0.15
C ILE A 45 2.65 -2.74 -0.19
N ASP A 46 3.63 -1.87 -0.50
CA ASP A 46 3.39 -0.50 -0.98
C ASP A 46 3.54 -0.41 -2.49
N VAL A 47 2.72 0.39 -3.16
CA VAL A 47 2.86 0.64 -4.61
C VAL A 47 2.97 2.12 -4.94
N GLN A 48 3.92 2.44 -5.84
CA GLN A 48 4.20 3.75 -6.41
C GLN A 48 4.10 3.70 -7.94
N LEU A 49 3.93 4.85 -8.60
CA LEU A 49 3.87 4.93 -10.05
C LEU A 49 5.25 5.24 -10.65
N SER A 50 5.67 4.48 -11.66
CA SER A 50 6.82 4.83 -12.51
C SER A 50 6.46 5.93 -13.52
N SER A 51 7.46 6.55 -14.16
CA SER A 51 7.24 7.61 -15.16
C SER A 51 6.49 7.13 -16.41
N ASP A 52 6.61 5.86 -16.74
CA ASP A 52 5.91 5.19 -17.86
C ASP A 52 4.59 4.53 -17.43
N GLY A 53 4.14 4.76 -16.19
CA GLY A 53 2.81 4.42 -15.70
C GLY A 53 2.63 2.97 -15.24
N LEU A 54 3.69 2.30 -14.80
CA LEU A 54 3.59 0.97 -14.21
C LEU A 54 3.62 1.04 -12.67
N PRO A 55 2.78 0.25 -11.96
CA PRO A 55 2.85 0.13 -10.51
C PRO A 55 4.11 -0.62 -10.10
N MET A 56 4.98 0.05 -9.33
CA MET A 56 6.21 -0.48 -8.76
C MET A 56 6.02 -0.76 -7.27
N VAL A 57 6.56 -1.87 -6.77
CA VAL A 57 6.48 -2.23 -5.35
C VAL A 57 7.60 -1.53 -4.59
N PHE A 58 7.25 -0.39 -3.98
CA PHE A 58 8.19 0.49 -3.30
C PHE A 58 7.45 1.45 -2.36
N HIS A 59 8.04 1.75 -1.19
CA HIS A 59 7.37 2.59 -0.19
C HIS A 59 7.59 4.10 -0.40
N ASP A 60 8.84 4.53 -0.57
CA ASP A 60 9.21 5.94 -0.50
C ASP A 60 8.91 6.70 -1.81
N TYR A 61 8.73 8.01 -1.73
CA TYR A 61 8.71 8.88 -2.92
C TYR A 61 10.07 8.98 -3.60
N HIS A 62 11.16 8.78 -2.83
CA HIS A 62 12.54 8.93 -3.29
C HIS A 62 13.31 7.62 -3.14
N LEU A 63 14.25 7.39 -4.06
CA LEU A 63 15.09 6.18 -4.12
C LEU A 63 16.17 6.13 -3.03
N ASP A 64 16.48 7.26 -2.43
CA ASP A 64 17.68 7.55 -1.62
C ASP A 64 17.89 6.62 -0.42
N ARG A 65 16.81 6.21 0.26
CA ARG A 65 16.91 5.37 1.45
C ARG A 65 17.20 3.90 1.12
N LEU A 66 16.56 3.40 0.09
CA LEU A 66 16.52 1.95 -0.20
C LEU A 66 17.41 1.54 -1.38
N THR A 67 18.00 2.49 -2.11
CA THR A 67 18.91 2.21 -3.24
C THR A 67 20.12 3.12 -3.21
N ASP A 68 21.10 2.87 -4.10
CA ASP A 68 22.24 3.76 -4.30
C ASP A 68 21.97 4.91 -5.26
N GLN A 69 20.74 4.99 -5.78
CA GLN A 69 20.27 6.08 -6.62
C GLN A 69 19.55 7.15 -5.81
N LYS A 70 19.45 8.35 -6.37
CA LYS A 70 18.77 9.50 -5.78
C LYS A 70 17.64 9.98 -6.68
N GLY A 71 16.72 10.73 -6.08
CA GLY A 71 15.62 11.36 -6.79
C GLY A 71 14.31 10.60 -6.69
N ALA A 72 13.26 11.17 -7.27
CA ALA A 72 11.91 10.63 -7.14
C ALA A 72 11.71 9.40 -8.02
N ILE A 73 11.07 8.35 -7.46
CA ILE A 73 10.72 7.12 -8.21
C ILE A 73 9.89 7.44 -9.47
N ALA A 74 8.96 8.39 -9.36
CA ALA A 74 8.10 8.81 -10.46
C ALA A 74 8.82 9.48 -11.66
N GLN A 75 10.13 9.75 -11.55
CA GLN A 75 10.97 10.28 -12.64
C GLN A 75 11.66 9.19 -13.47
N HIS A 76 11.53 7.93 -13.08
CA HIS A 76 12.18 6.80 -13.73
C HIS A 76 11.16 5.83 -14.31
N ASP A 77 11.45 5.27 -15.47
CA ASP A 77 10.67 4.18 -16.06
C ASP A 77 10.87 2.87 -15.30
N ALA A 78 9.92 1.96 -15.48
CA ALA A 78 9.92 0.68 -14.78
C ALA A 78 11.13 -0.18 -15.13
N GLU A 79 11.63 -0.15 -16.37
CA GLU A 79 12.81 -0.90 -16.79
C GLU A 79 14.05 -0.48 -16.00
N ARG A 80 14.25 0.84 -15.85
CA ARG A 80 15.35 1.38 -15.04
C ARG A 80 15.18 1.03 -13.58
N LEU A 81 13.97 1.20 -13.01
CA LEU A 81 13.69 0.88 -11.61
C LEU A 81 13.96 -0.59 -11.30
N SER A 82 13.57 -1.50 -12.18
CA SER A 82 13.79 -2.94 -12.01
C SER A 82 15.25 -3.39 -12.09
N ARG A 83 16.17 -2.49 -12.43
CA ARG A 83 17.63 -2.74 -12.36
C ARG A 83 18.27 -2.20 -11.09
N LEU A 84 17.53 -1.46 -10.27
CA LEU A 84 18.06 -0.87 -9.03
C LEU A 84 18.01 -1.88 -7.90
N THR A 85 19.19 -2.25 -7.40
CA THR A 85 19.31 -3.15 -6.25
C THR A 85 18.83 -2.47 -4.98
N LEU A 86 18.02 -3.18 -4.21
CA LEU A 86 17.57 -2.76 -2.89
C LEU A 86 18.70 -2.92 -1.87
N ARG A 87 18.94 -1.86 -1.12
CA ARG A 87 20.03 -1.81 -0.12
C ARG A 87 19.79 -2.85 0.97
N GLY A 88 20.81 -3.65 1.25
CA GLY A 88 20.78 -4.71 2.25
C GLY A 88 20.35 -6.08 1.71
N GLY A 89 20.26 -6.23 0.39
CA GLY A 89 20.01 -7.51 -0.29
C GLY A 89 20.54 -7.53 -1.70
N SER A 90 20.17 -8.53 -2.48
CA SER A 90 20.48 -8.68 -3.90
C SER A 90 19.27 -8.42 -4.82
N ASP A 91 18.07 -8.30 -4.25
CA ASP A 91 16.85 -8.07 -5.02
C ASP A 91 16.77 -6.65 -5.56
N THR A 92 15.99 -6.48 -6.61
CA THR A 92 15.71 -5.19 -7.25
C THR A 92 14.26 -4.74 -6.97
N ILE A 93 13.90 -3.53 -7.39
CA ILE A 93 12.53 -3.03 -7.29
C ILE A 93 11.67 -3.80 -8.30
N SER A 94 10.64 -4.51 -7.82
CA SER A 94 9.74 -5.30 -8.65
C SER A 94 8.53 -4.46 -9.10
N THR A 95 7.94 -4.83 -10.23
CA THR A 95 6.60 -4.38 -10.60
C THR A 95 5.54 -5.10 -9.77
N LEU A 96 4.36 -4.49 -9.60
CA LEU A 96 3.22 -5.17 -8.96
C LEU A 96 2.86 -6.48 -9.68
N LYS A 97 2.95 -6.52 -11.01
CA LYS A 97 2.65 -7.72 -11.80
C LYS A 97 3.59 -8.89 -11.45
N GLU A 98 4.88 -8.64 -11.33
CA GLU A 98 5.88 -9.68 -10.93
C GLU A 98 5.63 -10.16 -9.51
N THR A 99 5.35 -9.23 -8.60
CA THR A 99 5.02 -9.54 -7.20
C THR A 99 3.76 -10.40 -7.08
N LEU A 100 2.70 -10.08 -7.82
CA LEU A 100 1.48 -10.90 -7.85
C LEU A 100 1.74 -12.30 -8.41
N ALA A 101 2.58 -12.43 -9.44
CA ALA A 101 2.98 -13.74 -9.99
C ALA A 101 3.76 -14.58 -8.96
N GLN A 102 4.62 -13.95 -8.16
CA GLN A 102 5.34 -14.62 -7.06
C GLN A 102 4.39 -15.12 -5.97
N ILE A 103 3.51 -14.24 -5.48
CA ILE A 103 2.55 -14.57 -4.42
C ILE A 103 1.56 -15.64 -4.91
N SER A 104 1.04 -15.46 -6.12
CA SER A 104 0.19 -16.44 -6.83
C SER A 104 -0.96 -17.00 -5.97
N GLY A 105 -1.58 -16.17 -5.13
CA GLY A 105 -2.68 -16.53 -4.24
C GLY A 105 -2.33 -17.46 -3.07
N LYS A 106 -1.04 -17.77 -2.84
CA LYS A 106 -0.60 -18.67 -1.76
C LYS A 106 -0.91 -18.15 -0.36
N VAL A 107 -0.90 -16.84 -0.19
CA VAL A 107 -1.21 -16.12 1.05
C VAL A 107 -2.03 -14.86 0.74
N PRO A 108 -2.82 -14.34 1.69
CA PRO A 108 -3.59 -13.13 1.46
C PRO A 108 -2.69 -11.90 1.33
N LEU A 109 -3.12 -10.94 0.51
CA LEU A 109 -2.36 -9.74 0.16
C LEU A 109 -3.12 -8.47 0.53
N LEU A 110 -2.43 -7.53 1.15
CA LEU A 110 -2.88 -6.17 1.41
C LEU A 110 -1.99 -5.20 0.62
N ILE A 111 -2.58 -4.34 -0.21
CA ILE A 111 -1.83 -3.39 -1.04
C ILE A 111 -2.12 -1.97 -0.56
N GLU A 112 -1.08 -1.24 -0.15
CA GLU A 112 -1.19 0.20 0.06
C GLU A 112 -0.88 0.95 -1.24
N ILE A 113 -1.86 1.67 -1.78
CA ILE A 113 -1.64 2.64 -2.86
C ILE A 113 -1.12 3.92 -2.23
N LYS A 114 0.14 4.26 -2.53
CA LYS A 114 0.78 5.46 -1.99
C LYS A 114 0.20 6.72 -2.64
N ASP A 115 0.00 7.74 -1.83
CA ASP A 115 -0.33 9.08 -2.34
C ASP A 115 0.76 9.57 -3.28
N GLN A 116 0.40 10.24 -4.37
CA GLN A 116 1.37 10.60 -5.42
C GLN A 116 1.84 12.06 -5.36
N ASP A 117 1.24 12.89 -4.49
CA ASP A 117 1.61 14.31 -4.39
C ASP A 117 2.01 14.76 -2.97
N GLY A 118 1.98 13.84 -1.99
CA GLY A 118 2.30 14.14 -0.60
C GLY A 118 1.28 15.04 0.10
N GLY A 119 0.17 15.36 -0.56
CA GLY A 119 -0.86 16.27 -0.11
C GLY A 119 -2.18 15.61 0.27
N LEU A 120 -2.31 14.31 0.03
CA LEU A 120 -3.56 13.55 0.14
C LEU A 120 -4.71 14.27 -0.58
N SER A 121 -4.40 14.80 -1.77
CA SER A 121 -5.31 15.60 -2.58
C SER A 121 -6.17 14.75 -3.51
N ASN A 122 -6.89 15.39 -4.42
CA ASN A 122 -7.64 14.72 -5.49
C ASN A 122 -6.81 14.48 -6.77
N ASN A 123 -5.49 14.67 -6.71
CA ASN A 123 -4.57 14.32 -7.80
C ASN A 123 -4.33 12.80 -7.80
N VAL A 124 -5.33 12.05 -8.23
CA VAL A 124 -5.38 10.59 -8.21
C VAL A 124 -5.89 10.07 -9.56
N GLY A 125 -5.77 8.78 -9.80
CA GLY A 125 -6.35 8.11 -10.98
C GLY A 125 -5.36 7.23 -11.74
N PRO A 126 -4.21 7.73 -12.20
CA PRO A 126 -3.28 6.93 -13.00
C PRO A 126 -2.81 5.65 -12.30
N LEU A 127 -2.34 5.73 -11.06
CA LEU A 127 -1.87 4.58 -10.28
C LEU A 127 -3.02 3.63 -9.95
N GLU A 128 -4.16 4.17 -9.49
CA GLU A 128 -5.34 3.40 -9.08
C GLU A 128 -5.91 2.58 -10.25
N ILE A 129 -6.00 3.19 -11.44
CA ILE A 129 -6.43 2.51 -12.68
C ILE A 129 -5.46 1.38 -13.02
N LYS A 130 -4.15 1.63 -12.95
CA LYS A 130 -3.15 0.60 -13.26
C LYS A 130 -3.16 -0.55 -12.27
N VAL A 131 -3.28 -0.26 -10.98
CA VAL A 131 -3.42 -1.29 -9.94
C VAL A 131 -4.66 -2.13 -10.19
N SER A 132 -5.82 -1.53 -10.48
CA SER A 132 -7.05 -2.26 -10.77
C SER A 132 -6.91 -3.16 -12.01
N GLN A 133 -6.24 -2.67 -13.08
CA GLN A 133 -6.00 -3.44 -14.30
C GLN A 133 -5.12 -4.67 -14.04
N VAL A 134 -4.07 -4.52 -13.23
CA VAL A 134 -3.17 -5.62 -12.89
C VAL A 134 -3.88 -6.66 -12.00
N LEU A 135 -4.73 -6.21 -11.08
CA LEU A 135 -5.49 -7.07 -10.18
C LEU A 135 -6.65 -7.83 -10.84
N LYS A 136 -7.13 -7.38 -12.01
CA LYS A 136 -8.29 -7.98 -12.69
C LYS A 136 -8.19 -9.50 -12.90
N ASN A 137 -6.98 -10.01 -13.10
CA ASN A 137 -6.72 -11.43 -13.34
C ASN A 137 -6.04 -12.12 -12.15
N TYR A 138 -5.98 -11.48 -11.00
CA TYR A 138 -5.41 -12.07 -9.79
C TYR A 138 -6.47 -12.86 -9.04
N SER A 139 -6.19 -14.11 -8.72
CA SER A 139 -7.14 -15.05 -8.09
C SER A 139 -6.91 -15.28 -6.59
N GLY A 140 -5.99 -14.53 -5.97
CA GLY A 140 -5.74 -14.61 -4.52
C GLY A 140 -6.63 -13.66 -3.72
N ASP A 141 -6.76 -13.92 -2.42
CA ASP A 141 -7.39 -13.00 -1.49
C ASP A 141 -6.58 -11.70 -1.44
N VAL A 142 -7.21 -10.59 -1.78
CA VAL A 142 -6.57 -9.27 -1.83
C VAL A 142 -7.50 -8.19 -1.29
N ALA A 143 -6.92 -7.21 -0.62
CA ALA A 143 -7.58 -5.96 -0.25
C ALA A 143 -6.65 -4.77 -0.56
N VAL A 144 -7.23 -3.60 -0.78
CA VAL A 144 -6.49 -2.39 -1.15
C VAL A 144 -6.76 -1.30 -0.13
N MET A 145 -5.72 -0.55 0.26
CA MET A 145 -5.84 0.55 1.20
C MET A 145 -5.00 1.76 0.76
N SER A 146 -5.31 2.91 1.32
CA SER A 146 -4.52 4.14 1.16
C SER A 146 -4.75 5.10 2.32
N PHE A 147 -3.77 5.96 2.60
CA PHE A 147 -3.97 7.16 3.44
C PHE A 147 -4.85 8.21 2.77
N ASN A 148 -4.89 8.21 1.43
CA ASN A 148 -5.68 9.16 0.65
C ASN A 148 -7.07 8.60 0.32
N PRO A 149 -8.17 9.11 0.94
CA PRO A 149 -9.52 8.65 0.63
C PRO A 149 -9.91 8.84 -0.84
N ASN A 150 -9.31 9.84 -1.53
CA ASN A 150 -9.60 10.06 -2.95
C ASN A 150 -8.97 8.96 -3.82
N SER A 151 -7.80 8.43 -3.44
CA SER A 151 -7.19 7.27 -4.08
C SER A 151 -8.10 6.05 -3.96
N ILE A 152 -8.63 5.77 -2.76
CA ILE A 152 -9.58 4.67 -2.56
C ILE A 152 -10.86 4.86 -3.40
N ALA A 153 -11.41 6.06 -3.43
CA ALA A 153 -12.58 6.35 -4.27
C ALA A 153 -12.28 6.15 -5.77
N ALA A 154 -11.09 6.53 -6.24
CA ALA A 154 -10.66 6.33 -7.63
C ALA A 154 -10.46 4.84 -7.95
N PHE A 155 -9.84 4.07 -7.05
CA PHE A 155 -9.66 2.63 -7.20
C PHE A 155 -11.01 1.90 -7.24
N ALA A 156 -11.90 2.15 -6.28
CA ALA A 156 -13.21 1.50 -6.17
C ALA A 156 -14.11 1.70 -7.39
N LYS A 157 -13.96 2.82 -8.11
CA LYS A 157 -14.66 3.04 -9.39
C LYS A 157 -14.23 2.09 -10.49
N ASN A 158 -13.00 1.56 -10.43
CA ASN A 158 -12.41 0.69 -11.45
C ASN A 158 -12.38 -0.79 -11.02
N SER A 159 -12.67 -1.07 -9.75
CA SER A 159 -12.63 -2.43 -9.19
C SER A 159 -13.67 -2.54 -8.06
N THR A 160 -14.84 -3.08 -8.39
CA THR A 160 -15.99 -3.17 -7.46
C THR A 160 -15.94 -4.39 -6.56
N ASP A 161 -15.12 -5.38 -6.90
CA ASP A 161 -15.10 -6.70 -6.26
C ASP A 161 -13.99 -6.83 -5.22
N ILE A 162 -13.01 -5.90 -5.22
CA ILE A 162 -11.90 -5.90 -4.29
C ILE A 162 -12.24 -5.02 -3.08
N PRO A 163 -12.13 -5.57 -1.86
CA PRO A 163 -12.34 -4.82 -0.62
C PRO A 163 -11.37 -3.65 -0.50
N VAL A 164 -11.87 -2.51 -0.06
CA VAL A 164 -11.07 -1.31 0.12
C VAL A 164 -11.13 -0.80 1.55
N GLY A 165 -10.04 -0.19 2.00
CA GLY A 165 -9.92 0.37 3.34
C GLY A 165 -9.14 1.67 3.40
N LEU A 166 -9.16 2.32 4.55
CA LEU A 166 -8.36 3.50 4.82
C LEU A 166 -7.22 3.21 5.79
N VAL A 167 -6.02 3.69 5.45
CA VAL A 167 -4.93 3.79 6.42
C VAL A 167 -5.12 5.07 7.22
N THR A 168 -5.07 4.98 8.53
CA THR A 168 -5.43 6.09 9.41
C THR A 168 -4.39 6.30 10.52
N ASP A 169 -4.27 7.54 10.99
CA ASP A 169 -3.38 7.96 12.06
C ASP A 169 -3.99 9.14 12.82
N ARG A 170 -3.29 9.66 13.81
CA ARG A 170 -3.62 10.94 14.49
C ARG A 170 -3.51 12.17 13.59
N PHE A 171 -2.84 12.08 12.48
CA PHE A 171 -2.59 13.17 11.52
C PHE A 171 -2.13 14.47 12.21
N LYS A 172 -1.15 14.37 13.12
CA LYS A 172 -0.56 15.55 13.81
C LYS A 172 0.22 16.38 12.82
N ALA A 173 0.20 17.71 13.02
CA ALA A 173 0.88 18.66 12.12
C ALA A 173 2.39 18.38 11.98
N LYS A 174 3.05 17.94 13.06
CA LYS A 174 4.49 17.62 13.05
C LYS A 174 4.84 16.40 12.18
N ASP A 175 3.93 15.44 12.07
CA ASP A 175 4.11 14.19 11.34
C ASP A 175 3.60 14.29 9.89
N TRP A 176 2.69 15.26 9.65
CA TRP A 176 2.03 15.54 8.37
C TRP A 176 2.10 17.05 8.02
N PRO A 177 3.31 17.62 7.87
CA PRO A 177 3.47 19.08 7.73
C PRO A 177 2.90 19.64 6.43
N SER A 178 2.90 18.85 5.36
CA SER A 178 2.38 19.24 4.04
C SER A 178 0.85 19.24 3.95
N ILE A 179 0.15 18.62 4.90
CA ILE A 179 -1.30 18.46 4.86
C ILE A 179 -2.00 19.62 5.58
N LYS A 180 -2.96 20.26 4.91
CA LYS A 180 -3.76 21.35 5.49
C LYS A 180 -4.51 20.87 6.75
N GLN A 181 -4.68 21.77 7.73
CA GLN A 181 -5.35 21.45 8.99
C GLN A 181 -6.78 20.90 8.80
N SER A 182 -7.55 21.45 7.88
CA SER A 182 -8.90 20.98 7.56
C SER A 182 -8.89 19.53 7.06
N VAL A 183 -7.96 19.19 6.16
CA VAL A 183 -7.79 17.83 5.63
C VAL A 183 -7.40 16.88 6.77
N ARG A 184 -6.38 17.23 7.58
CA ARG A 184 -6.00 16.40 8.74
C ARG A 184 -7.15 16.18 9.73
N SER A 185 -8.01 17.18 9.91
CA SER A 185 -9.18 17.07 10.78
C SER A 185 -10.20 16.05 10.22
N ASN A 186 -10.50 16.11 8.93
CA ASN A 186 -11.40 15.16 8.25
C ASN A 186 -10.85 13.74 8.31
N LEU A 187 -9.57 13.54 7.98
CA LEU A 187 -8.90 12.25 8.03
C LEU A 187 -8.93 11.64 9.43
N ARG A 188 -8.65 12.43 10.46
CA ARG A 188 -8.70 12.01 11.88
C ARG A 188 -10.10 11.59 12.32
N ASN A 189 -11.12 12.29 11.83
CA ASN A 189 -12.52 11.97 12.11
C ASN A 189 -13.08 10.88 11.19
N MET A 190 -12.28 10.38 10.22
CA MET A 190 -12.65 9.32 9.27
C MET A 190 -13.99 9.60 8.55
N THR A 191 -14.22 10.85 8.17
CA THR A 191 -15.48 11.31 7.57
C THR A 191 -15.74 10.70 6.21
N ASP A 192 -14.72 10.11 5.59
CA ASP A 192 -14.76 9.57 4.23
C ASP A 192 -15.08 8.07 4.14
N LEU A 193 -15.16 7.33 5.27
CA LEU A 193 -15.35 5.88 5.25
C LEU A 193 -16.52 5.43 4.38
N GLU A 194 -17.70 6.02 4.57
CA GLU A 194 -18.90 5.69 3.79
C GLU A 194 -18.78 6.14 2.34
N ARG A 195 -18.25 7.36 2.11
CA ARG A 195 -18.08 7.92 0.76
C ARG A 195 -17.23 7.03 -0.14
N VAL A 196 -16.19 6.43 0.41
CA VAL A 196 -15.26 5.59 -0.35
C VAL A 196 -15.62 4.11 -0.32
N GLY A 197 -16.65 3.72 0.41
CA GLY A 197 -17.06 2.32 0.57
C GLY A 197 -16.05 1.47 1.33
N ALA A 198 -15.27 2.08 2.24
CA ALA A 198 -14.27 1.37 3.03
C ALA A 198 -14.94 0.36 3.97
N CYS A 199 -14.50 -0.90 3.92
CA CYS A 199 -15.00 -1.97 4.77
C CYS A 199 -14.01 -2.35 5.89
N PHE A 200 -12.84 -1.72 5.95
CA PHE A 200 -11.87 -1.87 7.03
C PHE A 200 -11.02 -0.60 7.20
N ILE A 201 -10.35 -0.52 8.32
CA ILE A 201 -9.31 0.49 8.60
C ILE A 201 -8.01 -0.19 9.02
N SER A 202 -6.88 0.36 8.58
CA SER A 202 -5.55 0.07 9.09
C SER A 202 -5.10 1.24 9.94
N HIS A 203 -5.08 1.11 11.26
CA HIS A 203 -4.79 2.21 12.17
C HIS A 203 -3.44 2.04 12.88
N ASN A 204 -2.75 3.14 13.13
CA ASN A 204 -1.51 3.13 13.90
C ASN A 204 -1.74 2.53 15.29
N GLN A 205 -1.14 1.37 15.55
CA GLN A 205 -1.32 0.61 16.79
C GLN A 205 -1.09 1.41 18.08
N LYS A 206 -0.18 2.40 18.05
CA LYS A 206 0.12 3.27 19.20
C LYS A 206 -1.05 4.21 19.55
N HIS A 207 -2.04 4.29 18.68
CA HIS A 207 -3.14 5.24 18.77
C HIS A 207 -4.52 4.59 18.72
N LEU A 208 -4.61 3.27 18.88
CA LEU A 208 -5.88 2.53 18.85
C LEU A 208 -6.90 3.07 19.89
N GLN A 209 -6.42 3.54 21.04
CA GLN A 209 -7.27 4.12 22.10
C GLN A 209 -7.94 5.44 21.69
N ASP A 210 -7.49 6.07 20.61
CA ASP A 210 -8.08 7.32 20.13
C ASP A 210 -9.24 7.09 19.14
N LEU A 211 -9.45 5.84 18.72
CA LEU A 211 -10.55 5.48 17.84
C LEU A 211 -11.88 5.68 18.58
N LYS A 212 -12.77 6.46 17.98
CA LYS A 212 -14.11 6.67 18.52
C LYS A 212 -14.90 5.36 18.43
N SER A 213 -15.67 5.02 19.46
CA SER A 213 -16.57 3.84 19.46
C SER A 213 -17.46 3.80 18.22
N SER A 214 -17.94 4.97 17.76
CA SER A 214 -18.76 5.10 16.56
C SER A 214 -18.08 4.65 15.25
N VAL A 215 -16.76 4.47 15.23
CA VAL A 215 -16.01 3.93 14.08
C VAL A 215 -15.88 2.41 14.19
N LEU A 216 -15.82 1.88 15.43
CA LEU A 216 -15.67 0.45 15.71
C LEU A 216 -16.99 -0.32 15.63
N GLU A 217 -18.12 0.39 15.66
CA GLU A 217 -19.49 -0.18 15.62
C GLU A 217 -20.07 -0.25 14.19
N LYS A 218 -19.34 0.22 13.18
CA LYS A 218 -19.72 0.19 11.76
C LYS A 218 -19.04 -0.95 11.00
#